data_178162bbf9707ce5c64b1cea61f7f9f5
#
_entry.id   178162bbf9707ce5c64b1cea61f7f9f5
#
_cell.length_a   1.000
_cell.length_b   1.000
_cell.length_c   1.000
_cell.angle_alpha   90.00
_cell.angle_beta   90.00
_cell.angle_gamma   90.00
#
_symmetry.space_group_name_H-M   'P 1'
#
loop_
_entity.id
_entity.type
_entity.pdbx_description
1 polymer ?
#
loop_
_entity_poly.entity_id
_entity_poly.type
_entity_poly.pdbx_seq_one_letter_code
_entity_poly.pdbx_strand_id
1 'polypeptide(L)'
;PAIDQAAPASGLNIIVYESKPTTISYDSFEKFKDFAINHGVDDIAKTHFARGLSSGRFAEVYTRYSKALVSVGNVRGADRHIGLEAELVALENPYLLKDATDIRVQLFFNGAPRPESQLELYSKASTGELRASVHDTDADGIAILPIVAGSEYMLNAVIFRQPHERHGDTNAVWETLWANLTFAIPN
;
A
#
# COMPACT_ATOMS: atom_id res chain seq x y z
N PRO A 1 16.28 15.69 2.66
CA PRO A 1 14.93 15.25 2.97
C PRO A 1 14.13 15.07 1.67
N ALA A 2 13.16 14.15 1.66
CA ALA A 2 12.31 13.93 0.49
C ALA A 2 11.35 15.10 0.25
N ILE A 3 10.94 15.77 1.34
CA ILE A 3 10.15 17.00 1.35
C ILE A 3 10.78 17.95 2.35
N ASP A 4 11.02 19.19 1.93
CA ASP A 4 11.55 20.27 2.76
C ASP A 4 10.82 21.57 2.39
N GLN A 5 9.58 21.68 2.88
CA GLN A 5 8.74 22.86 2.67
C GLN A 5 7.77 23.03 3.83
N ALA A 6 7.31 24.26 4.03
CA ALA A 6 6.27 24.55 5.01
C ALA A 6 4.96 23.84 4.61
N ALA A 7 4.19 23.39 5.61
CA ALA A 7 2.88 22.85 5.36
C ALA A 7 1.98 23.91 4.69
N PRO A 8 1.24 23.54 3.62
CA PRO A 8 0.45 24.52 2.86
C PRO A 8 -0.79 25.01 3.62
N ALA A 9 -1.28 24.24 4.59
CA ALA A 9 -2.48 24.57 5.36
C ALA A 9 -2.43 23.99 6.77
N SER A 10 -3.16 24.60 7.69
CA SER A 10 -3.50 24.03 9.00
C SER A 10 -4.59 22.96 8.81
N GLY A 11 -4.43 21.81 9.48
CA GLY A 11 -5.30 20.65 9.36
C GLY A 11 -4.58 19.41 8.87
N LEU A 12 -5.36 18.40 8.43
CA LEU A 12 -4.82 17.19 7.84
C LEU A 12 -4.31 17.47 6.42
N ASN A 13 -3.02 17.29 6.21
CA ASN A 13 -2.36 17.39 4.93
C ASN A 13 -2.13 15.98 4.38
N ILE A 14 -2.44 15.78 3.09
CA ILE A 14 -2.19 14.54 2.36
C ILE A 14 -0.96 14.75 1.49
N ILE A 15 0.13 14.07 1.82
CA ILE A 15 1.36 14.09 1.05
C ILE A 15 1.34 12.88 0.13
N VAL A 16 1.60 13.09 -1.15
CA VAL A 16 1.50 12.05 -2.18
C VAL A 16 2.82 11.91 -2.90
N TYR A 17 3.21 10.67 -3.13
CA TYR A 17 4.35 10.31 -3.97
C TYR A 17 3.96 9.16 -4.90
N GLU A 18 4.17 9.35 -6.18
CA GLU A 18 4.08 8.32 -7.21
C GLU A 18 5.46 8.12 -7.81
N SER A 19 5.98 6.89 -7.75
CA SER A 19 7.28 6.57 -8.37
C SER A 19 7.16 6.45 -9.89
N LYS A 20 8.25 6.66 -10.58
CA LYS A 20 8.36 6.16 -11.96
C LYS A 20 8.33 4.63 -11.94
N PRO A 21 7.75 3.99 -12.98
CA PRO A 21 7.88 2.54 -13.16
C PRO A 21 9.34 2.12 -13.14
N THR A 22 9.65 1.09 -12.39
CA THR A 22 11.01 0.57 -12.23
C THR A 22 11.01 -0.92 -12.49
N THR A 23 11.99 -1.41 -13.24
CA THR A 23 12.10 -2.82 -13.58
C THR A 23 13.06 -3.53 -12.62
N ILE A 24 12.66 -4.71 -12.15
CA ILE A 24 13.49 -5.65 -11.40
C ILE A 24 13.55 -6.98 -12.14
N SER A 25 14.70 -7.66 -12.09
CA SER A 25 14.88 -8.98 -12.70
C SER A 25 14.97 -10.06 -11.63
N TYR A 26 14.28 -11.14 -11.86
CA TYR A 26 14.35 -12.38 -11.10
C TYR A 26 15.17 -13.41 -11.89
N ASP A 27 16.12 -14.05 -11.24
CA ASP A 27 16.91 -15.12 -11.87
C ASP A 27 16.14 -16.44 -11.96
N SER A 28 15.11 -16.60 -11.13
CA SER A 28 14.20 -17.74 -11.12
C SER A 28 12.82 -17.35 -10.62
N PHE A 29 11.81 -18.15 -10.99
CA PHE A 29 10.44 -17.97 -10.56
C PHE A 29 10.26 -18.14 -9.03
N GLU A 30 11.05 -18.96 -8.36
CA GLU A 30 10.86 -19.26 -6.93
C GLU A 30 10.91 -18.00 -6.04
N LYS A 31 11.86 -17.10 -6.27
CA LYS A 31 11.93 -15.84 -5.50
C LYS A 31 10.70 -14.95 -5.71
N PHE A 32 10.19 -14.90 -6.95
CA PHE A 32 8.98 -14.14 -7.25
C PHE A 32 7.74 -14.81 -6.65
N LYS A 33 7.69 -16.15 -6.67
CA LYS A 33 6.60 -16.92 -6.04
C LYS A 33 6.54 -16.64 -4.55
N ASP A 34 7.68 -16.73 -3.84
CA ASP A 34 7.74 -16.44 -2.41
C ASP A 34 7.31 -15.00 -2.10
N PHE A 35 7.75 -14.05 -2.92
CA PHE A 35 7.30 -12.66 -2.84
C PHE A 35 5.79 -12.54 -3.01
N ALA A 36 5.20 -13.16 -4.03
CA ALA A 36 3.77 -13.08 -4.29
C ALA A 36 2.93 -13.74 -3.19
N ILE A 37 3.33 -14.91 -2.69
CA ILE A 37 2.68 -15.62 -1.58
C ILE A 37 2.70 -14.77 -0.31
N ASN A 38 3.82 -14.15 0.02
CA ASN A 38 3.94 -13.25 1.18
C ASN A 38 3.01 -12.03 1.09
N HIS A 39 2.54 -11.68 -0.11
CA HIS A 39 1.59 -10.60 -0.35
C HIS A 39 0.18 -11.11 -0.73
N GLY A 40 -0.18 -12.34 -0.31
CA GLY A 40 -1.53 -12.87 -0.43
C GLY A 40 -1.92 -13.39 -1.83
N VAL A 41 -0.96 -13.71 -2.70
CA VAL A 41 -1.22 -14.26 -4.03
C VAL A 41 -0.74 -15.71 -4.12
N ASP A 42 -1.46 -16.62 -3.45
CA ASP A 42 -1.09 -18.03 -3.33
C ASP A 42 -1.11 -18.78 -4.66
N ASP A 43 -1.96 -18.40 -5.59
CA ASP A 43 -2.13 -19.03 -6.90
C ASP A 43 -1.22 -18.46 -8.00
N ILE A 44 -0.22 -17.63 -7.64
CA ILE A 44 0.68 -16.96 -8.60
C ILE A 44 1.36 -17.96 -9.53
N ALA A 45 1.73 -19.15 -9.02
CA ALA A 45 2.35 -20.20 -9.81
C ALA A 45 1.42 -20.72 -10.89
N LYS A 46 0.15 -20.98 -10.55
CA LYS A 46 -0.88 -21.41 -11.50
C LYS A 46 -1.06 -20.37 -12.60
N THR A 47 -1.19 -19.11 -12.23
CA THR A 47 -1.36 -17.99 -13.17
C THR A 47 -0.13 -17.81 -14.06
N HIS A 48 1.09 -17.89 -13.51
CA HIS A 48 2.34 -17.74 -14.24
C HIS A 48 2.47 -18.80 -15.35
N PHE A 49 2.32 -20.08 -15.00
CA PHE A 49 2.50 -21.18 -15.95
C PHE A 49 1.33 -21.32 -16.92
N ALA A 50 0.09 -20.96 -16.53
CA ALA A 50 -1.04 -20.91 -17.45
C ALA A 50 -0.85 -19.88 -18.58
N ARG A 51 -0.04 -18.82 -18.33
CA ARG A 51 0.37 -17.84 -19.36
C ARG A 51 1.54 -18.33 -20.24
N GLY A 52 2.03 -19.55 -20.03
CA GLY A 52 3.18 -20.11 -20.78
C GLY A 52 4.52 -19.48 -20.40
N LEU A 53 4.63 -18.82 -19.24
CA LEU A 53 5.86 -18.17 -18.81
C LEU A 53 6.88 -19.18 -18.28
N SER A 54 8.17 -18.88 -18.50
CA SER A 54 9.29 -19.73 -18.06
C SER A 54 9.53 -19.64 -16.56
N SER A 55 10.00 -20.75 -15.97
CA SER A 55 10.54 -20.77 -14.60
C SER A 55 11.94 -20.12 -14.48
N GLY A 56 12.58 -19.81 -15.60
CA GLY A 56 13.88 -19.16 -15.66
C GLY A 56 13.80 -17.65 -15.40
N ARG A 57 14.79 -16.94 -15.91
CA ARG A 57 14.92 -15.50 -15.73
C ARG A 57 13.80 -14.72 -16.42
N PHE A 58 13.25 -13.73 -15.72
CA PHE A 58 12.27 -12.78 -16.23
C PHE A 58 12.35 -11.45 -15.48
N ALA A 59 11.58 -10.46 -15.95
CA ALA A 59 11.48 -9.15 -15.32
C ALA A 59 10.06 -8.86 -14.81
N GLU A 60 9.98 -8.06 -13.76
CA GLU A 60 8.81 -7.40 -13.22
C GLU A 60 9.00 -5.89 -13.34
N VAL A 61 7.94 -5.17 -13.66
CA VAL A 61 7.89 -3.71 -13.49
C VAL A 61 7.02 -3.37 -12.28
N TYR A 62 7.48 -2.44 -11.44
CA TYR A 62 6.71 -2.00 -10.29
C TYR A 62 6.54 -0.48 -10.23
N THR A 63 5.42 -0.04 -9.65
CA THR A 63 5.14 1.36 -9.34
C THR A 63 4.67 1.47 -7.89
N ARG A 64 5.16 2.50 -7.19
CA ARG A 64 4.77 2.79 -5.79
C ARG A 64 3.89 4.03 -5.75
N TYR A 65 2.75 3.90 -5.09
CA TYR A 65 1.78 4.93 -4.80
C TYR A 65 1.74 5.12 -3.29
N SER A 66 2.34 6.17 -2.78
CA SER A 66 2.49 6.39 -1.35
C SER A 66 1.75 7.64 -0.91
N LYS A 67 0.98 7.51 0.16
CA LYS A 67 0.33 8.62 0.87
C LYS A 67 0.87 8.70 2.29
N ALA A 68 1.06 9.93 2.78
CA ALA A 68 1.30 10.18 4.19
C ALA A 68 0.31 11.24 4.68
N LEU A 69 -0.35 10.94 5.79
CA LEU A 69 -1.27 11.84 6.46
C LEU A 69 -0.52 12.57 7.58
N VAL A 70 -0.47 13.89 7.51
CA VAL A 70 0.24 14.73 8.49
C VAL A 70 -0.67 15.85 8.95
N SER A 71 -0.94 15.92 10.26
CA SER A 71 -1.71 17.02 10.85
C SER A 71 -0.79 18.16 11.27
N VAL A 72 -1.14 19.39 10.90
CA VAL A 72 -0.40 20.60 11.24
C VAL A 72 -1.34 21.64 11.84
N GLY A 73 -1.00 22.15 13.01
CA GLY A 73 -1.82 23.12 13.72
C GLY A 73 -3.09 22.49 14.32
N ASN A 74 -4.22 22.56 13.63
CA ASN A 74 -5.42 21.87 14.07
C ASN A 74 -5.56 20.50 13.42
N VAL A 75 -6.43 19.62 13.97
CA VAL A 75 -6.64 18.25 13.48
C VAL A 75 -7.84 18.12 12.52
N ARG A 76 -8.31 19.22 11.92
CA ARG A 76 -9.45 19.19 11.00
C ARG A 76 -9.05 18.59 9.65
N GLY A 77 -10.03 17.98 8.99
CA GLY A 77 -9.86 17.38 7.68
C GLY A 77 -10.06 15.88 7.71
N ALA A 78 -10.02 15.26 6.55
CA ALA A 78 -10.15 13.83 6.35
C ALA A 78 -9.25 13.39 5.19
N ASP A 79 -8.87 12.13 5.18
CA ASP A 79 -8.31 11.50 3.98
C ASP A 79 -9.41 11.33 2.93
N ARG A 80 -9.02 11.15 1.68
CA ARG A 80 -9.94 10.95 0.56
C ARG A 80 -9.26 10.20 -0.58
N HIS A 81 -10.06 9.58 -1.40
CA HIS A 81 -9.61 9.07 -2.69
C HIS A 81 -9.17 10.24 -3.58
N ILE A 82 -7.94 10.19 -4.09
CA ILE A 82 -7.32 11.24 -4.92
C ILE A 82 -7.02 10.79 -6.34
N GLY A 83 -7.29 9.50 -6.65
CA GLY A 83 -7.21 8.95 -8.00
C GLY A 83 -5.88 8.31 -8.35
N LEU A 84 -5.10 7.84 -7.37
CA LEU A 84 -3.96 6.96 -7.64
C LEU A 84 -4.46 5.60 -8.16
N GLU A 85 -3.70 4.96 -9.02
CA GLU A 85 -4.10 3.68 -9.63
C GLU A 85 -4.28 2.56 -8.59
N ALA A 86 -3.40 2.51 -7.58
CA ALA A 86 -3.57 1.71 -6.37
C ALA A 86 -3.52 2.66 -5.17
N GLU A 87 -4.55 2.69 -4.33
CA GLU A 87 -4.69 3.71 -3.29
C GLU A 87 -5.30 3.15 -2.01
N LEU A 88 -4.66 3.45 -0.88
CA LEU A 88 -5.22 3.25 0.45
C LEU A 88 -5.81 4.56 0.96
N VAL A 89 -7.02 4.51 1.53
CA VAL A 89 -7.73 5.66 2.07
C VAL A 89 -8.17 5.37 3.51
N ALA A 90 -7.73 6.19 4.46
CA ALA A 90 -8.23 6.14 5.83
C ALA A 90 -9.65 6.74 5.88
N LEU A 91 -10.63 5.95 6.33
CA LEU A 91 -12.03 6.37 6.41
C LEU A 91 -12.31 7.30 7.59
N GLU A 92 -11.46 7.27 8.61
CA GLU A 92 -11.44 8.19 9.73
C GLU A 92 -10.15 9.03 9.71
N ASN A 93 -10.20 10.21 10.31
CA ASN A 93 -9.00 11.01 10.53
C ASN A 93 -8.19 10.41 11.70
N PRO A 94 -6.97 9.84 11.44
CA PRO A 94 -6.20 9.17 12.48
C PRO A 94 -5.86 10.07 13.68
N TYR A 95 -5.74 11.36 13.46
CA TYR A 95 -5.41 12.32 14.51
C TYR A 95 -6.56 12.62 15.49
N LEU A 96 -7.76 12.07 15.24
CA LEU A 96 -8.93 12.16 16.13
C LEU A 96 -9.19 10.83 16.88
N LEU A 97 -8.36 9.80 16.66
CA LEU A 97 -8.60 8.43 17.12
C LEU A 97 -7.79 8.04 18.38
N LYS A 98 -7.35 8.99 19.21
CA LYS A 98 -6.51 8.69 20.38
C LYS A 98 -7.15 7.70 21.39
N ASP A 99 -8.47 7.66 21.47
CA ASP A 99 -9.24 6.78 22.36
C ASP A 99 -9.86 5.57 21.63
N ALA A 100 -9.61 5.42 20.31
CA ALA A 100 -10.09 4.31 19.51
C ALA A 100 -9.14 3.11 19.57
N THR A 101 -9.67 1.93 19.32
CA THR A 101 -8.93 0.66 19.27
C THR A 101 -8.65 0.20 17.84
N ASP A 102 -9.32 0.81 16.88
CA ASP A 102 -9.22 0.45 15.46
C ASP A 102 -9.45 1.65 14.54
N ILE A 103 -9.04 1.49 13.29
CA ILE A 103 -9.27 2.39 12.15
C ILE A 103 -9.69 1.58 10.94
N ARG A 104 -10.63 2.12 10.15
CA ARG A 104 -11.01 1.53 8.87
C ARG A 104 -10.20 2.15 7.74
N VAL A 105 -9.67 1.29 6.88
CA VAL A 105 -8.94 1.71 5.66
C VAL A 105 -9.53 0.99 4.47
N GLN A 106 -9.76 1.71 3.37
CA GLN A 106 -10.28 1.15 2.12
C GLN A 106 -9.19 1.11 1.07
N LEU A 107 -9.05 -0.02 0.40
CA LEU A 107 -8.17 -0.20 -0.75
C LEU A 107 -8.95 0.04 -2.04
N PHE A 108 -8.39 0.86 -2.92
CA PHE A 108 -8.89 1.12 -4.27
C PHE A 108 -7.90 0.63 -5.32
N PHE A 109 -8.44 0.13 -6.42
CA PHE A 109 -7.70 -0.18 -7.63
C PHE A 109 -8.46 0.32 -8.86
N ASN A 110 -7.81 1.14 -9.70
CA ASN A 110 -8.45 1.80 -10.84
C ASN A 110 -9.72 2.57 -10.47
N GLY A 111 -9.73 3.23 -9.30
CA GLY A 111 -10.85 4.03 -8.81
C GLY A 111 -12.03 3.22 -8.24
N ALA A 112 -11.97 1.90 -8.21
CA ALA A 112 -12.99 1.03 -7.60
C ALA A 112 -12.46 0.40 -6.30
N PRO A 113 -13.32 0.16 -5.28
CA PRO A 113 -12.96 -0.63 -4.11
C PRO A 113 -12.43 -2.01 -4.51
N ARG A 114 -11.36 -2.46 -3.84
CA ARG A 114 -10.73 -3.74 -4.10
C ARG A 114 -10.94 -4.71 -2.92
N PRO A 115 -11.85 -5.67 -3.05
CA PRO A 115 -12.12 -6.67 -2.02
C PRO A 115 -11.05 -7.77 -1.97
N GLU A 116 -11.13 -8.60 -0.91
CA GLU A 116 -10.37 -9.84 -0.74
C GLU A 116 -8.87 -9.66 -1.00
N SER A 117 -8.32 -8.56 -0.49
CA SER A 117 -6.92 -8.20 -0.70
C SER A 117 -6.18 -8.11 0.62
N GLN A 118 -4.99 -8.68 0.66
CA GLN A 118 -4.11 -8.61 1.82
C GLN A 118 -3.57 -7.19 2.02
N LEU A 119 -3.63 -6.71 3.26
CA LEU A 119 -2.95 -5.52 3.76
C LEU A 119 -1.94 -5.91 4.83
N GLU A 120 -0.76 -5.37 4.75
CA GLU A 120 0.27 -5.48 5.78
C GLU A 120 0.24 -4.20 6.63
N LEU A 121 0.07 -4.37 7.93
CA LEU A 121 0.13 -3.29 8.91
C LEU A 121 1.44 -3.36 9.67
N TYR A 122 2.25 -2.35 9.53
CA TYR A 122 3.47 -2.13 10.32
C TYR A 122 3.19 -1.03 11.33
N SER A 123 3.51 -1.29 12.60
CA SER A 123 3.37 -0.31 13.68
C SER A 123 4.68 -0.10 14.42
N LYS A 124 4.92 1.14 14.85
CA LYS A 124 6.04 1.51 15.69
C LYS A 124 5.49 2.25 16.92
N ALA A 125 5.60 1.61 18.09
CA ALA A 125 5.19 2.20 19.34
C ALA A 125 6.13 3.34 19.77
N SER A 126 5.68 4.22 20.66
CA SER A 126 6.51 5.29 21.25
C SER A 126 7.75 4.76 21.97
N THR A 127 7.73 3.50 22.42
CA THR A 127 8.89 2.78 22.98
C THR A 127 9.92 2.36 21.95
N GLY A 128 9.61 2.49 20.64
CA GLY A 128 10.44 2.01 19.52
C GLY A 128 10.17 0.56 19.13
N GLU A 129 9.26 -0.15 19.82
CA GLU A 129 8.87 -1.51 19.46
C GLU A 129 8.20 -1.54 18.09
N LEU A 130 8.65 -2.45 17.22
CA LEU A 130 8.10 -2.67 15.89
C LEU A 130 7.25 -3.93 15.88
N ARG A 131 6.08 -3.87 15.24
CA ARG A 131 5.21 -5.01 15.01
C ARG A 131 4.71 -5.01 13.57
N ALA A 132 4.45 -6.20 13.05
CA ALA A 132 3.79 -6.40 11.77
C ALA A 132 2.63 -7.37 11.92
N SER A 133 1.55 -7.12 11.21
CA SER A 133 0.39 -8.01 11.11
C SER A 133 -0.22 -7.94 9.72
N VAL A 134 -0.99 -8.97 9.37
CA VAL A 134 -1.66 -9.11 8.08
C VAL A 134 -3.16 -9.06 8.31
N HIS A 135 -3.86 -8.37 7.44
CA HIS A 135 -5.31 -8.18 7.47
C HIS A 135 -5.85 -8.28 6.04
N ASP A 136 -7.12 -8.65 5.89
CA ASP A 136 -7.77 -8.73 4.59
C ASP A 136 -8.86 -7.66 4.47
N THR A 137 -9.09 -7.19 3.25
CA THR A 137 -10.24 -6.34 2.93
C THR A 137 -11.50 -7.18 2.74
N ASP A 138 -12.61 -6.66 3.21
CA ASP A 138 -13.96 -7.22 3.03
C ASP A 138 -14.49 -7.01 1.59
N ALA A 139 -15.78 -7.32 1.37
CA ALA A 139 -16.46 -7.18 0.07
C ALA A 139 -16.51 -5.72 -0.44
N ASP A 140 -16.39 -4.74 0.44
CA ASP A 140 -16.35 -3.32 0.11
C ASP A 140 -14.92 -2.77 -0.01
N GLY A 141 -13.91 -3.66 0.05
CA GLY A 141 -12.50 -3.29 0.02
C GLY A 141 -12.00 -2.65 1.31
N ILE A 142 -12.69 -2.83 2.44
CA ILE A 142 -12.41 -2.21 3.73
C ILE A 142 -11.73 -3.22 4.67
N ALA A 143 -10.65 -2.81 5.30
CA ALA A 143 -10.03 -3.52 6.42
C ALA A 143 -10.19 -2.73 7.71
N ILE A 144 -10.44 -3.43 8.82
CA ILE A 144 -10.47 -2.90 10.19
C ILE A 144 -9.13 -3.25 10.83
N LEU A 145 -8.36 -2.23 11.21
CA LEU A 145 -6.97 -2.37 11.63
C LEU A 145 -6.78 -1.92 13.07
N PRO A 146 -6.13 -2.72 13.94
CA PRO A 146 -5.90 -2.35 15.31
C PRO A 146 -4.94 -1.17 15.42
N ILE A 147 -5.28 -0.20 16.28
CA ILE A 147 -4.44 0.97 16.57
C ILE A 147 -4.27 1.18 18.06
N VAL A 148 -3.18 1.84 18.43
CA VAL A 148 -2.83 2.22 19.80
C VAL A 148 -2.36 3.67 19.79
N ALA A 149 -2.82 4.46 20.76
CA ALA A 149 -2.37 5.84 20.94
C ALA A 149 -0.83 5.93 21.06
N GLY A 150 -0.25 7.01 20.54
CA GLY A 150 1.19 7.24 20.56
C GLY A 150 1.99 6.39 19.60
N SER A 151 1.38 5.76 18.61
CA SER A 151 2.07 4.90 17.64
C SER A 151 2.05 5.46 16.22
N GLU A 152 3.08 5.13 15.45
CA GLU A 152 3.19 5.40 14.02
C GLU A 152 2.83 4.13 13.23
N TYR A 153 2.19 4.31 12.08
CA TYR A 153 1.69 3.21 11.24
C TYR A 153 2.11 3.39 9.79
N MET A 154 2.43 2.28 9.14
CA MET A 154 2.55 2.15 7.70
C MET A 154 1.74 0.95 7.23
N LEU A 155 0.85 1.17 6.27
CA LEU A 155 0.15 0.12 5.56
C LEU A 155 0.76 -0.10 4.20
N ASN A 156 0.70 -1.34 3.75
CA ASN A 156 1.13 -1.75 2.43
C ASN A 156 0.12 -2.73 1.83
N ALA A 157 -0.20 -2.58 0.56
CA ALA A 157 -0.91 -3.54 -0.26
C ALA A 157 -0.20 -3.67 -1.60
N VAL A 158 -0.10 -4.90 -2.13
CA VAL A 158 0.55 -5.16 -3.41
C VAL A 158 -0.44 -5.81 -4.37
N ILE A 159 -0.63 -5.19 -5.51
CA ILE A 159 -1.51 -5.69 -6.57
C ILE A 159 -0.67 -6.25 -7.69
N PHE A 160 -0.89 -7.52 -8.04
CA PHE A 160 -0.20 -8.23 -9.11
C PHE A 160 -1.09 -8.28 -10.35
N ARG A 161 -0.50 -7.97 -11.51
CA ARG A 161 -1.19 -8.05 -12.81
C ARG A 161 -0.24 -8.34 -13.97
N GLN A 162 -0.80 -8.55 -15.14
CA GLN A 162 -0.03 -8.48 -16.39
C GLN A 162 0.41 -7.03 -16.64
N PRO A 163 1.63 -6.82 -17.19
CA PRO A 163 2.10 -5.47 -17.46
C PRO A 163 1.17 -4.70 -18.39
N HIS A 164 0.94 -3.44 -18.07
CA HIS A 164 0.18 -2.56 -18.95
C HIS A 164 0.98 -2.24 -20.21
N GLU A 165 0.32 -2.09 -21.37
CA GLU A 165 0.96 -1.79 -22.68
C GLU A 165 1.85 -0.54 -22.64
N ARG A 166 1.58 0.43 -21.75
CA ARG A 166 2.42 1.63 -21.55
C ARG A 166 3.89 1.32 -21.16
N HIS A 167 4.20 0.09 -20.74
CA HIS A 167 5.54 -0.35 -20.35
C HIS A 167 6.28 -1.10 -21.45
N GLY A 168 5.85 -0.98 -22.70
CA GLY A 168 6.15 -1.71 -23.92
C GLY A 168 7.50 -2.41 -24.06
N ASP A 169 8.63 -1.75 -23.78
CA ASP A 169 9.97 -2.29 -24.05
C ASP A 169 10.67 -2.90 -22.82
N THR A 170 9.98 -3.10 -21.69
CA THR A 170 10.63 -3.56 -20.45
C THR A 170 10.91 -5.05 -20.40
N ASN A 171 10.39 -5.86 -21.33
CA ASN A 171 10.38 -7.34 -21.26
C ASN A 171 9.84 -7.88 -19.92
N ALA A 172 9.12 -7.07 -19.16
CA ALA A 172 8.50 -7.48 -17.92
C ALA A 172 7.29 -8.38 -18.23
N VAL A 173 7.15 -9.47 -17.50
CA VAL A 173 6.02 -10.40 -17.63
C VAL A 173 5.02 -10.24 -16.47
N TRP A 174 5.41 -9.52 -15.43
CA TRP A 174 4.57 -9.13 -14.31
C TRP A 174 4.68 -7.63 -14.04
N GLU A 175 3.60 -7.06 -13.53
CA GLU A 175 3.56 -5.72 -12.98
C GLU A 175 2.99 -5.78 -11.56
N THR A 176 3.64 -5.05 -10.63
CA THR A 176 3.14 -4.86 -9.28
C THR A 176 2.91 -3.39 -8.98
N LEU A 177 1.78 -3.11 -8.34
CA LEU A 177 1.40 -1.78 -7.89
C LEU A 177 1.37 -1.80 -6.36
N TRP A 178 2.15 -0.92 -5.74
CA TRP A 178 2.33 -0.85 -4.30
C TRP A 178 1.56 0.35 -3.76
N ALA A 179 0.48 0.11 -3.04
CA ALA A 179 -0.26 1.15 -2.33
C ALA A 179 0.27 1.25 -0.88
N ASN A 180 0.75 2.42 -0.48
CA ASN A 180 1.23 2.67 0.87
C ASN A 180 0.45 3.82 1.52
N LEU A 181 0.16 3.69 2.82
CA LEU A 181 -0.43 4.74 3.63
C LEU A 181 0.30 4.84 4.97
N THR A 182 0.79 6.03 5.31
CA THR A 182 1.50 6.29 6.57
C THR A 182 0.78 7.36 7.38
N PHE A 183 0.61 7.12 8.67
CA PHE A 183 0.01 8.07 9.62
C PHE A 183 0.48 7.81 11.06
N ALA A 184 0.13 8.71 11.96
CA ALA A 184 0.33 8.53 13.40
C ALA A 184 -1.00 8.68 14.15
N ILE A 185 -1.13 7.96 15.27
CA ILE A 185 -2.20 8.15 16.26
C ILE A 185 -1.59 8.96 17.44
N PRO A 186 -2.12 10.13 17.78
CA PRO A 186 -1.62 10.91 18.91
C PRO A 186 -1.79 10.20 20.26
N ASN A 187 -1.04 10.67 21.29
CA ASN A 187 -1.24 10.28 22.68
C ASN A 187 -2.53 10.87 23.24
#